data_3be6feff30d40e84c44a297cc976e6a1
#
_entry.id   3be6feff30d40e84c44a297cc976e6a1
#
_cell.length_a   1.000
_cell.length_b   1.000
_cell.length_c   1.000
_cell.angle_alpha   90.00
_cell.angle_beta   90.00
_cell.angle_gamma   90.00
#
_symmetry.space_group_name_H-M   'P 1'
#
loop_
_entity.id
_entity.type
_entity.pdbx_description
1 polymer ?
#
loop_
_entity_poly.entity_id
_entity_poly.type
_entity_poly.pdbx_seq_one_letter_code
_entity_poly.pdbx_strand_id
1 'polypeptide(L)'
;MSREVDIDDPKNADFQTVEYWDKRYAAEAEDADFDWFRKYRDIQHIFHELVPDRQSRILMLGCGNSTLSKDMYDDGYTHIVNLDYSAVVIDKMQARFPELDWRVMDIRDLDKHADKLGGPASWDVIVDKGTMDALMAENGSVWSPSEQVLNNVAQEVDGVLHLLKSH
;
A
#
# COMPACT_ATOMS: atom_id res chain seq x y z
N MET A 1 10.25 -28.52 4.26
CA MET A 1 9.54 -28.22 3.00
C MET A 1 8.66 -27.03 3.27
N SER A 2 8.87 -25.90 2.59
CA SER A 2 7.96 -24.77 2.66
C SER A 2 6.61 -25.18 2.05
N ARG A 3 5.50 -24.85 2.71
CA ARG A 3 4.15 -25.08 2.18
C ARG A 3 4.00 -24.23 0.90
N GLU A 4 3.45 -24.82 -0.15
CA GLU A 4 3.04 -24.04 -1.31
C GLU A 4 1.86 -23.12 -0.93
N VAL A 5 1.96 -21.85 -1.32
CA VAL A 5 0.91 -20.87 -1.02
C VAL A 5 -0.30 -21.16 -1.91
N ASP A 6 -1.48 -21.31 -1.30
CA ASP A 6 -2.75 -21.55 -1.95
C ASP A 6 -3.56 -20.24 -1.93
N ILE A 7 -3.85 -19.68 -3.11
CA ILE A 7 -4.59 -18.42 -3.23
C ILE A 7 -6.09 -18.57 -3.01
N ASP A 8 -6.63 -19.78 -3.14
CA ASP A 8 -8.06 -20.06 -2.96
C ASP A 8 -8.41 -20.38 -1.49
N ASP A 9 -7.43 -20.88 -0.71
CA ASP A 9 -7.55 -21.13 0.74
C ASP A 9 -6.34 -20.60 1.52
N PRO A 10 -6.11 -19.26 1.53
CA PRO A 10 -4.96 -18.66 2.18
C PRO A 10 -5.05 -18.81 3.72
N LYS A 11 -3.90 -18.97 4.36
CA LYS A 11 -3.79 -18.81 5.82
C LYS A 11 -3.44 -17.35 6.13
N ASN A 12 -3.79 -16.87 7.31
CA ASN A 12 -3.51 -15.48 7.69
C ASN A 12 -2.04 -15.08 7.44
N ALA A 13 -1.08 -15.95 7.77
CA ALA A 13 0.33 -15.65 7.55
C ALA A 13 0.73 -15.52 6.05
N ASP A 14 -0.04 -16.05 5.12
CA ASP A 14 0.24 -15.94 3.70
C ASP A 14 0.12 -14.48 3.24
N PHE A 15 -0.81 -13.69 3.84
CA PHE A 15 -0.98 -12.27 3.53
C PHE A 15 0.24 -11.39 3.84
N GLN A 16 1.18 -11.87 4.64
CA GLN A 16 2.44 -11.17 4.92
C GLN A 16 3.50 -11.39 3.83
N THR A 17 3.25 -12.25 2.85
CA THR A 17 4.25 -12.70 1.88
C THR A 17 4.02 -12.15 0.49
N VAL A 18 5.10 -11.72 -0.18
CA VAL A 18 5.04 -11.26 -1.57
C VAL A 18 4.62 -12.40 -2.51
N GLU A 19 4.98 -13.64 -2.20
CA GLU A 19 4.63 -14.83 -2.99
C GLU A 19 3.12 -15.04 -3.10
N TYR A 20 2.37 -14.79 -2.03
CA TYR A 20 0.92 -14.85 -2.06
C TYR A 20 0.34 -13.79 -3.01
N TRP A 21 0.77 -12.55 -2.85
CA TRP A 21 0.24 -11.43 -3.64
C TRP A 21 0.64 -11.53 -5.11
N ASP A 22 1.88 -11.92 -5.41
CA ASP A 22 2.31 -12.13 -6.80
C ASP A 22 1.47 -13.21 -7.48
N LYS A 23 1.24 -14.35 -6.83
CA LYS A 23 0.37 -15.41 -7.36
C LYS A 23 -1.05 -14.93 -7.56
N ARG A 24 -1.61 -14.23 -6.57
CA ARG A 24 -2.97 -13.70 -6.64
C ARG A 24 -3.12 -12.72 -7.80
N TYR A 25 -2.26 -11.73 -7.89
CA TYR A 25 -2.32 -10.73 -8.95
C TYR A 25 -2.04 -11.34 -10.33
N ALA A 26 -1.18 -12.33 -10.44
CA ALA A 26 -0.94 -13.05 -11.70
C ALA A 26 -2.18 -13.84 -12.17
N ALA A 27 -3.00 -14.34 -11.25
CA ALA A 27 -4.22 -15.10 -11.56
C ALA A 27 -5.42 -14.21 -11.91
N GLU A 28 -5.41 -12.94 -11.48
CA GLU A 28 -6.49 -12.00 -11.74
C GLU A 28 -6.41 -11.43 -13.17
N ALA A 29 -7.56 -11.07 -13.76
CA ALA A 29 -7.62 -10.41 -15.07
C ALA A 29 -6.86 -9.08 -15.06
N GLU A 30 -6.41 -8.63 -16.25
CA GLU A 30 -5.61 -7.41 -16.40
C GLU A 30 -6.35 -6.13 -15.95
N ASP A 31 -7.67 -6.13 -16.06
CA ASP A 31 -8.56 -5.03 -15.69
C ASP A 31 -9.25 -5.25 -14.34
N ALA A 32 -8.90 -6.32 -13.62
CA ALA A 32 -9.47 -6.58 -12.31
C ALA A 32 -9.10 -5.48 -11.33
N ASP A 33 -10.08 -5.02 -10.57
CA ASP A 33 -9.89 -4.13 -9.43
C ASP A 33 -10.49 -4.72 -8.15
N PHE A 34 -9.81 -4.51 -7.04
CA PHE A 34 -10.28 -4.93 -5.75
C PHE A 34 -9.95 -3.88 -4.69
N ASP A 35 -10.99 -3.44 -3.97
CA ASP A 35 -10.84 -2.51 -2.87
C ASP A 35 -11.12 -3.18 -1.53
N TRP A 36 -10.10 -3.28 -0.71
CA TRP A 36 -10.28 -3.62 0.69
C TRP A 36 -11.04 -2.50 1.41
N PHE A 37 -12.05 -2.87 2.21
CA PHE A 37 -12.89 -2.01 3.03
C PHE A 37 -13.78 -1.06 2.25
N ARG A 38 -13.25 0.00 1.62
CA ARG A 38 -14.02 1.10 1.02
C ARG A 38 -13.43 1.53 -0.31
N LYS A 39 -14.30 1.94 -1.24
CA LYS A 39 -13.94 2.65 -2.46
C LYS A 39 -13.77 4.14 -2.17
N TYR A 40 -13.06 4.86 -3.05
CA TYR A 40 -12.83 6.29 -2.88
C TYR A 40 -14.12 7.09 -2.67
N ARG A 41 -15.16 6.84 -3.45
CA ARG A 41 -16.46 7.52 -3.33
C ARG A 41 -17.07 7.45 -1.92
N ASP A 42 -16.74 6.42 -1.15
CA ASP A 42 -17.28 6.22 0.20
C ASP A 42 -16.52 7.07 1.24
N ILE A 43 -15.26 7.44 0.93
CA ILE A 43 -14.35 8.16 1.82
C ILE A 43 -13.91 9.53 1.27
N GLN A 44 -14.36 9.90 0.07
CA GLN A 44 -14.00 11.15 -0.61
C GLN A 44 -14.21 12.38 0.28
N HIS A 45 -15.32 12.43 1.02
CA HIS A 45 -15.63 13.53 1.93
C HIS A 45 -14.58 13.67 3.03
N ILE A 46 -14.00 12.56 3.51
CA ILE A 46 -12.93 12.57 4.51
C ILE A 46 -11.66 13.17 3.91
N PHE A 47 -11.32 12.76 2.66
CA PHE A 47 -10.18 13.35 1.96
C PHE A 47 -10.35 14.85 1.73
N HIS A 48 -11.55 15.30 1.33
CA HIS A 48 -11.82 16.73 1.12
C HIS A 48 -11.69 17.54 2.42
N GLU A 49 -12.05 16.95 3.54
CA GLU A 49 -11.94 17.59 4.87
C GLU A 49 -10.48 17.63 5.36
N LEU A 50 -9.80 16.47 5.33
CA LEU A 50 -8.45 16.31 5.91
C LEU A 50 -7.33 16.78 4.98
N VAL A 51 -7.54 16.73 3.67
CA VAL A 51 -6.55 17.07 2.63
C VAL A 51 -7.19 18.06 1.64
N PRO A 52 -7.51 19.29 2.08
CA PRO A 52 -8.19 20.26 1.24
C PRO A 52 -7.32 20.78 0.08
N ASP A 53 -6.00 20.74 0.22
CA ASP A 53 -5.07 21.12 -0.85
C ASP A 53 -4.87 19.99 -1.85
N ARG A 54 -5.35 20.18 -3.07
CA ARG A 54 -5.18 19.22 -4.18
C ARG A 54 -3.73 19.10 -4.69
N GLN A 55 -2.85 20.02 -4.30
CA GLN A 55 -1.42 19.96 -4.61
C GLN A 55 -0.61 19.19 -3.58
N SER A 56 -1.24 18.66 -2.53
CA SER A 56 -0.58 17.81 -1.54
C SER A 56 0.13 16.63 -2.20
N ARG A 57 1.35 16.35 -1.76
CA ARG A 57 2.09 15.16 -2.17
C ARG A 57 1.61 13.97 -1.34
N ILE A 58 1.12 12.95 -2.03
CA ILE A 58 0.47 11.79 -1.41
C ILE A 58 1.25 10.53 -1.75
N LEU A 59 1.60 9.75 -0.73
CA LEU A 59 2.22 8.44 -0.86
C LEU A 59 1.22 7.35 -0.48
N MET A 60 0.95 6.42 -1.40
CA MET A 60 0.06 5.29 -1.19
C MET A 60 0.87 4.05 -0.84
N LEU A 61 0.64 3.46 0.32
CA LEU A 61 1.34 2.26 0.80
C LEU A 61 0.55 1.00 0.48
N GLY A 62 1.18 0.04 -0.23
CA GLY A 62 0.54 -1.22 -0.60
C GLY A 62 -0.70 -1.00 -1.45
N CYS A 63 -0.52 -0.32 -2.58
CA CYS A 63 -1.64 0.14 -3.42
C CYS A 63 -2.48 -1.02 -4.02
N GLY A 64 -1.89 -2.20 -4.17
CA GLY A 64 -2.55 -3.33 -4.81
C GLY A 64 -3.14 -2.97 -6.18
N ASN A 65 -4.21 -3.64 -6.57
CA ASN A 65 -4.98 -3.34 -7.77
C ASN A 65 -6.22 -2.44 -7.51
N SER A 66 -6.19 -1.67 -6.42
CA SER A 66 -7.25 -0.71 -6.08
C SER A 66 -7.26 0.47 -7.07
N THR A 67 -8.47 0.94 -7.42
CA THR A 67 -8.64 2.16 -8.21
C THR A 67 -8.56 3.44 -7.37
N LEU A 68 -8.32 3.35 -6.06
CA LEU A 68 -8.32 4.47 -5.13
C LEU A 68 -7.47 5.66 -5.63
N SER A 69 -6.23 5.40 -6.01
CA SER A 69 -5.32 6.45 -6.50
C SER A 69 -5.79 7.06 -7.83
N LYS A 70 -6.38 6.26 -8.72
CA LYS A 70 -6.95 6.75 -9.97
C LYS A 70 -8.16 7.66 -9.71
N ASP A 71 -9.05 7.24 -8.83
CA ASP A 71 -10.23 8.02 -8.47
C ASP A 71 -9.83 9.34 -7.77
N MET A 72 -8.79 9.31 -6.93
CA MET A 72 -8.22 10.52 -6.32
C MET A 72 -7.59 11.44 -7.37
N TYR A 73 -6.87 10.86 -8.34
CA TYR A 73 -6.27 11.62 -9.44
C TYR A 73 -7.35 12.35 -10.25
N ASP A 74 -8.44 11.66 -10.60
CA ASP A 74 -9.56 12.24 -11.33
C ASP A 74 -10.31 13.32 -10.51
N ASP A 75 -10.24 13.26 -9.18
CA ASP A 75 -10.75 14.28 -8.27
C ASP A 75 -9.76 15.45 -8.04
N GLY A 76 -8.60 15.42 -8.72
CA GLY A 76 -7.65 16.53 -8.78
C GLY A 76 -6.40 16.39 -7.89
N TYR A 77 -6.22 15.28 -7.17
CA TYR A 77 -4.97 14.97 -6.47
C TYR A 77 -3.96 14.37 -7.44
N THR A 78 -3.15 15.20 -8.08
CA THR A 78 -2.27 14.77 -9.18
C THR A 78 -0.86 14.37 -8.75
N HIS A 79 -0.48 14.62 -7.49
CA HIS A 79 0.84 14.31 -6.96
C HIS A 79 0.82 13.05 -6.09
N ILE A 80 0.49 11.90 -6.71
CA ILE A 80 0.38 10.61 -6.03
C ILE A 80 1.50 9.69 -6.50
N VAL A 81 2.20 9.06 -5.54
CA VAL A 81 3.12 7.94 -5.79
C VAL A 81 2.55 6.71 -5.11
N ASN A 82 2.51 5.61 -5.85
CA ASN A 82 1.96 4.34 -5.41
C ASN A 82 3.08 3.34 -5.17
N LEU A 83 3.08 2.70 -4.02
CA LEU A 83 4.03 1.65 -3.65
C LEU A 83 3.32 0.33 -3.46
N ASP A 84 3.92 -0.72 -3.97
CA ASP A 84 3.61 -2.11 -3.61
C ASP A 84 4.88 -2.95 -3.73
N TYR A 85 5.03 -3.99 -2.93
CA TYR A 85 6.20 -4.87 -3.05
C TYR A 85 6.02 -5.92 -4.15
N SER A 86 4.80 -6.16 -4.63
CA SER A 86 4.52 -7.03 -5.77
C SER A 86 4.83 -6.32 -7.09
N ALA A 87 5.87 -6.78 -7.77
CA ALA A 87 6.19 -6.29 -9.12
C ALA A 87 5.07 -6.61 -10.11
N VAL A 88 4.37 -7.72 -9.92
CA VAL A 88 3.25 -8.14 -10.80
C VAL A 88 2.14 -7.09 -10.81
N VAL A 89 1.69 -6.63 -9.64
CA VAL A 89 0.63 -5.63 -9.57
C VAL A 89 1.10 -4.26 -10.05
N ILE A 90 2.33 -3.87 -9.74
CA ILE A 90 2.89 -2.59 -10.20
C ILE A 90 2.95 -2.54 -11.73
N ASP A 91 3.41 -3.59 -12.39
CA ASP A 91 3.45 -3.66 -13.86
C ASP A 91 2.04 -3.56 -14.47
N LYS A 92 1.05 -4.25 -13.90
CA LYS A 92 -0.36 -4.17 -14.33
C LYS A 92 -0.93 -2.76 -14.15
N MET A 93 -0.72 -2.15 -12.99
CA MET A 93 -1.26 -0.84 -12.70
C MET A 93 -0.57 0.27 -13.50
N GLN A 94 0.74 0.17 -13.72
CA GLN A 94 1.47 1.08 -14.62
C GLN A 94 0.97 0.98 -16.07
N ALA A 95 0.66 -0.21 -16.56
CA ALA A 95 0.08 -0.39 -17.89
C ALA A 95 -1.34 0.17 -17.99
N ARG A 96 -2.15 -0.01 -16.93
CA ARG A 96 -3.54 0.42 -16.87
C ARG A 96 -3.72 1.92 -16.68
N PHE A 97 -2.86 2.55 -15.86
CA PHE A 97 -2.92 3.97 -15.48
C PHE A 97 -1.54 4.62 -15.59
N PRO A 98 -1.03 4.80 -16.82
CA PRO A 98 0.33 5.29 -17.08
C PRO A 98 0.56 6.75 -16.65
N GLU A 99 -0.50 7.50 -16.36
CA GLU A 99 -0.44 8.86 -15.85
C GLU A 99 -0.05 8.99 -14.39
N LEU A 100 -0.09 7.88 -13.62
CA LEU A 100 0.29 7.80 -12.23
C LEU A 100 1.70 7.23 -12.07
N ASP A 101 2.34 7.52 -10.94
CA ASP A 101 3.66 6.99 -10.57
C ASP A 101 3.48 5.70 -9.75
N TRP A 102 4.04 4.60 -10.24
CA TRP A 102 3.96 3.28 -9.64
C TRP A 102 5.37 2.74 -9.38
N ARG A 103 5.66 2.29 -8.17
CA ARG A 103 6.99 1.83 -7.80
C ARG A 103 6.95 0.53 -6.99
N VAL A 104 7.83 -0.39 -7.33
CA VAL A 104 8.05 -1.59 -6.52
C VAL A 104 8.85 -1.20 -5.28
N MET A 105 8.26 -1.34 -4.10
CA MET A 105 8.93 -1.08 -2.83
C MET A 105 8.22 -1.78 -1.68
N ASP A 106 8.98 -2.37 -0.79
CA ASP A 106 8.48 -2.87 0.48
C ASP A 106 8.33 -1.70 1.47
N ILE A 107 7.14 -1.53 2.02
CA ILE A 107 6.85 -0.43 2.96
C ILE A 107 7.62 -0.54 4.28
N ARG A 108 8.18 -1.71 4.59
CA ARG A 108 9.08 -1.91 5.74
C ARG A 108 10.48 -1.32 5.52
N ASP A 109 10.78 -0.93 4.28
CA ASP A 109 12.07 -0.37 3.88
C ASP A 109 11.98 1.12 3.49
N LEU A 110 10.90 1.82 3.86
CA LEU A 110 10.70 3.25 3.55
C LEU A 110 11.86 4.12 4.02
N ASP A 111 12.33 3.90 5.24
CA ASP A 111 13.45 4.64 5.83
C ASP A 111 14.74 4.42 5.03
N LYS A 112 15.04 3.17 4.65
CA LYS A 112 16.23 2.80 3.87
C LYS A 112 16.23 3.38 2.45
N HIS A 113 15.06 3.69 1.91
CA HIS A 113 14.86 4.19 0.55
C HIS A 113 14.26 5.59 0.50
N ALA A 114 14.36 6.34 1.60
CA ALA A 114 13.82 7.69 1.70
C ALA A 114 14.35 8.61 0.59
N ASP A 115 15.62 8.47 0.18
CA ASP A 115 16.24 9.20 -0.92
C ASP A 115 15.49 9.01 -2.25
N LYS A 116 14.98 7.82 -2.52
CA LYS A 116 14.19 7.52 -3.73
C LYS A 116 12.79 8.13 -3.66
N LEU A 117 12.33 8.48 -2.47
CA LEU A 117 11.02 9.06 -2.21
C LEU A 117 11.06 10.59 -1.98
N GLY A 118 12.20 11.21 -2.24
CA GLY A 118 12.41 12.66 -2.12
C GLY A 118 13.06 13.08 -0.80
N GLY A 119 13.45 12.14 0.04
CA GLY A 119 14.11 12.37 1.34
C GLY A 119 13.15 12.56 2.51
N PRO A 120 13.70 12.80 3.70
CA PRO A 120 12.91 13.04 4.91
C PRO A 120 11.95 14.23 4.76
N ALA A 121 10.82 14.17 5.46
CA ALA A 121 9.84 15.25 5.50
C ALA A 121 9.41 15.76 4.11
N SER A 122 9.23 14.84 3.15
CA SER A 122 8.89 15.15 1.75
C SER A 122 7.41 15.03 1.43
N TRP A 123 6.64 14.37 2.28
CA TRP A 123 5.25 14.01 2.01
C TRP A 123 4.28 14.77 2.90
N ASP A 124 3.20 15.28 2.31
CA ASP A 124 2.12 15.95 3.04
C ASP A 124 1.14 14.93 3.64
N VAL A 125 0.92 13.82 2.91
CA VAL A 125 -0.02 12.75 3.29
C VAL A 125 0.59 11.40 2.92
N ILE A 126 0.45 10.44 3.82
CA ILE A 126 0.73 9.03 3.55
C ILE A 126 -0.52 8.24 3.88
N VAL A 127 -0.93 7.36 2.96
CA VAL A 127 -2.17 6.59 3.06
C VAL A 127 -1.84 5.12 3.11
N ASP A 128 -2.27 4.44 4.15
CA ASP A 128 -2.39 2.99 4.22
C ASP A 128 -3.89 2.61 4.23
N LYS A 129 -4.28 1.68 3.39
CA LYS A 129 -5.63 1.13 3.34
C LYS A 129 -5.58 -0.39 3.22
N GLY A 130 -5.34 -1.07 4.34
CA GLY A 130 -5.35 -2.53 4.43
C GLY A 130 -3.99 -3.20 4.30
N THR A 131 -2.90 -2.45 4.15
CA THR A 131 -1.56 -3.02 4.03
C THR A 131 -0.98 -3.37 5.39
N MET A 132 -1.10 -2.49 6.38
CA MET A 132 -0.77 -2.80 7.77
C MET A 132 -1.59 -3.99 8.28
N ASP A 133 -2.86 -4.07 7.92
CA ASP A 133 -3.71 -5.24 8.25
C ASP A 133 -3.09 -6.54 7.70
N ALA A 134 -2.58 -6.54 6.47
CA ALA A 134 -1.90 -7.69 5.87
C ALA A 134 -0.59 -8.01 6.60
N LEU A 135 0.21 -7.01 6.98
CA LEU A 135 1.44 -7.20 7.76
C LEU A 135 1.19 -7.76 9.15
N MET A 136 0.03 -7.48 9.73
CA MET A 136 -0.39 -7.97 11.04
C MET A 136 -1.10 -9.32 10.99
N ALA A 137 -1.43 -9.83 9.80
CA ALA A 137 -2.17 -11.08 9.64
C ALA A 137 -1.29 -12.28 10.00
N GLU A 138 -1.53 -12.89 11.15
CA GLU A 138 -0.83 -14.09 11.62
C GLU A 138 -1.79 -15.09 12.23
N ASN A 139 -1.30 -16.33 12.40
CA ASN A 139 -2.02 -17.38 13.09
C ASN A 139 -1.76 -17.25 14.60
N GLY A 140 -2.66 -16.66 15.34
CA GLY A 140 -2.49 -16.49 16.77
C GLY A 140 -3.48 -15.50 17.38
N SER A 141 -3.18 -15.04 18.59
CA SER A 141 -4.00 -14.06 19.29
C SER A 141 -3.59 -12.66 18.87
N VAL A 142 -4.53 -11.87 18.38
CA VAL A 142 -4.34 -10.44 18.06
C VAL A 142 -3.91 -9.60 19.28
N TRP A 143 -4.13 -10.11 20.49
CA TRP A 143 -3.73 -9.45 21.75
C TRP A 143 -2.30 -9.78 22.17
N SER A 144 -1.63 -10.69 21.47
CA SER A 144 -0.26 -11.09 21.76
C SER A 144 0.47 -11.35 20.43
N PRO A 145 0.72 -10.29 19.64
CA PRO A 145 1.37 -10.41 18.33
C PRO A 145 2.80 -10.91 18.49
N SER A 146 3.29 -11.62 17.47
CA SER A 146 4.67 -12.10 17.41
C SER A 146 5.66 -10.93 17.31
N GLU A 147 6.92 -11.17 17.68
CA GLU A 147 7.99 -10.19 17.49
C GLU A 147 8.15 -9.79 16.03
N GLN A 148 7.89 -10.70 15.09
CA GLN A 148 7.94 -10.40 13.66
C GLN A 148 6.87 -9.39 13.27
N VAL A 149 5.64 -9.54 13.74
CA VAL A 149 4.55 -8.57 13.49
C VAL A 149 4.89 -7.22 14.10
N LEU A 150 5.36 -7.20 15.35
CA LEU A 150 5.77 -5.95 16.01
C LEU A 150 6.87 -5.22 15.23
N ASN A 151 7.88 -5.96 14.73
CA ASN A 151 8.95 -5.40 13.93
C ASN A 151 8.44 -4.88 12.57
N ASN A 152 7.57 -5.60 11.89
CA ASN A 152 6.99 -5.17 10.61
C ASN A 152 6.25 -3.83 10.77
N VAL A 153 5.40 -3.73 11.80
CA VAL A 153 4.63 -2.52 12.08
C VAL A 153 5.55 -1.36 12.48
N ALA A 154 6.56 -1.63 13.33
CA ALA A 154 7.52 -0.60 13.73
C ALA A 154 8.29 -0.03 12.52
N GLN A 155 8.77 -0.90 11.62
CA GLN A 155 9.48 -0.47 10.39
C GLN A 155 8.60 0.40 9.50
N GLU A 156 7.33 0.04 9.30
CA GLU A 156 6.41 0.86 8.53
C GLU A 156 6.17 2.21 9.20
N VAL A 157 5.80 2.21 10.49
CA VAL A 157 5.49 3.44 11.24
C VAL A 157 6.69 4.38 11.31
N ASP A 158 7.89 3.86 11.60
CA ASP A 158 9.11 4.67 11.65
C ASP A 158 9.43 5.27 10.28
N GLY A 159 9.27 4.50 9.21
CA GLY A 159 9.45 4.98 7.84
C GLY A 159 8.44 6.07 7.47
N VAL A 160 7.18 5.90 7.83
CA VAL A 160 6.12 6.90 7.63
C VAL A 160 6.47 8.19 8.37
N LEU A 161 6.83 8.12 9.66
CA LEU A 161 7.19 9.28 10.47
C LEU A 161 8.43 10.01 9.91
N HIS A 162 9.39 9.26 9.36
CA HIS A 162 10.57 9.84 8.72
C HIS A 162 10.24 10.63 7.45
N LEU A 163 9.27 10.15 6.67
CA LEU A 163 8.90 10.74 5.37
C LEU A 163 7.87 11.86 5.47
N LEU A 164 7.02 11.87 6.51
CA LEU A 164 6.02 12.91 6.71
C LEU A 164 6.63 14.25 7.11
N LYS A 165 6.07 15.33 6.56
CA LYS A 165 6.35 16.71 7.03
C LYS A 165 5.82 16.88 8.46
N SER A 166 6.60 17.58 9.28
CA SER A 166 6.11 18.07 10.58
C SER A 166 5.15 19.25 10.32
N HIS A 167 3.98 19.18 10.88
CA HIS A 167 2.99 20.25 10.86
C HIS A 167 2.99 21.01 12.18
#